data_33e0ac4565c04b599437479865475d09
#
_entry.id   33e0ac4565c04b599437479865475d09
#
_cell.length_a   1.000
_cell.length_b   1.000
_cell.length_c   1.000
_cell.angle_alpha   90.00
_cell.angle_beta   90.00
_cell.angle_gamma   90.00
#
_symmetry.space_group_name_H-M   'P 1'
#
loop_
_entity.id
_entity.type
_entity.pdbx_description
1 polymer ?
#
loop_
_entity_poly.entity_id
_entity_poly.type
_entity_poly.pdbx_seq_one_letter_code
_entity_poly.pdbx_strand_id
1 'polypeptide(L)'
;TAAMAVSMLAGCAAGGKNTETAAKKEYKPSAMEQMNAKNDPNVIQDNYRTCYEVFVYSFFDSDGDGIGDLKGLTEKLDYIEGLGCNEIWMMPIMPSPSYHKYDITDYMNIDKQYGTLDDFDALITECHKRNINVIIDFVINHTSNEHPWFKAAADYIKSLPDGAEPDSSECPYVDYYNFSKTNTGGYNQLPGTNWYYESQFVDSMPDLNLQSEAVR
;
A
#
# COMPACT_ATOMS: atom_id res chain seq x y z
N THR A 1 37.51 -26.29 2.27
CA THR A 1 38.45 -26.34 3.42
C THR A 1 39.29 -25.07 3.51
N ALA A 2 38.85 -24.13 4.38
CA ALA A 2 39.77 -23.20 5.07
C ALA A 2 38.98 -22.57 6.23
N ALA A 3 39.24 -23.05 7.41
CA ALA A 3 38.85 -22.42 8.66
C ALA A 3 39.84 -21.27 8.93
N MET A 4 39.33 -20.11 9.31
CA MET A 4 40.11 -19.07 9.98
C MET A 4 39.58 -18.85 11.38
N ALA A 5 40.36 -19.25 12.34
CA ALA A 5 40.25 -18.91 13.75
C ALA A 5 40.83 -17.50 13.97
N VAL A 6 40.09 -16.66 14.70
CA VAL A 6 40.63 -15.41 15.26
C VAL A 6 40.56 -15.48 16.75
N SER A 7 41.71 -15.34 17.35
CA SER A 7 42.03 -15.42 18.76
C SER A 7 41.47 -14.25 19.59
N MET A 8 41.07 -14.60 20.81
CA MET A 8 40.70 -13.68 21.90
C MET A 8 41.91 -12.87 22.41
N LEU A 9 41.65 -11.62 22.74
CA LEU A 9 42.45 -10.89 23.72
C LEU A 9 41.52 -10.45 24.87
N ALA A 10 41.85 -10.96 26.05
CA ALA A 10 41.22 -10.59 27.29
C ALA A 10 41.80 -9.28 27.85
N GLY A 11 40.96 -8.38 28.27
CA GLY A 11 41.33 -7.19 29.04
C GLY A 11 40.29 -7.00 30.16
N CYS A 12 40.72 -7.21 31.41
CA CYS A 12 39.93 -6.96 32.62
C CYS A 12 39.89 -5.46 32.90
N ALA A 13 38.69 -4.93 33.19
CA ALA A 13 38.51 -3.82 34.16
C ALA A 13 37.10 -3.85 34.72
N ALA A 14 36.99 -3.81 36.04
CA ALA A 14 35.79 -3.86 36.82
C ALA A 14 35.02 -2.53 36.80
N GLY A 15 33.69 -2.60 36.81
CA GLY A 15 32.80 -1.44 37.00
C GLY A 15 31.37 -1.85 36.78
N GLY A 16 30.65 -2.23 37.84
CA GLY A 16 29.25 -2.65 37.79
C GLY A 16 28.34 -1.52 37.28
N LYS A 17 27.56 -1.82 36.26
CA LYS A 17 26.29 -1.13 35.95
C LYS A 17 25.33 -2.21 35.42
N ASN A 18 24.18 -2.25 36.07
CA ASN A 18 23.06 -3.06 35.62
C ASN A 18 22.80 -2.83 34.13
N THR A 19 23.12 -3.81 33.30
CA THR A 19 22.64 -3.87 31.93
C THR A 19 21.37 -4.70 31.94
N GLU A 20 20.22 -4.04 31.94
CA GLU A 20 18.99 -4.65 31.43
C GLU A 20 19.33 -5.17 30.04
N THR A 21 19.35 -6.49 29.90
CA THR A 21 19.40 -7.15 28.60
C THR A 21 18.10 -6.83 27.89
N ALA A 22 18.14 -5.85 26.98
CA ALA A 22 17.05 -5.62 26.04
C ALA A 22 16.76 -6.96 25.35
N ALA A 23 15.59 -7.52 25.61
CA ALA A 23 15.12 -8.72 24.93
C ALA A 23 15.19 -8.46 23.42
N LYS A 24 15.97 -9.27 22.69
CA LYS A 24 15.99 -9.23 21.24
C LYS A 24 14.56 -9.43 20.76
N LYS A 25 13.97 -8.39 20.16
CA LYS A 25 12.67 -8.48 19.49
C LYS A 25 12.77 -9.65 18.51
N GLU A 26 11.94 -10.67 18.69
CA GLU A 26 11.88 -11.81 17.78
C GLU A 26 11.48 -11.30 16.39
N TYR A 27 12.34 -11.52 15.40
CA TYR A 27 12.06 -11.13 14.03
C TYR A 27 10.86 -11.93 13.53
N LYS A 28 9.77 -11.23 13.20
CA LYS A 28 8.62 -11.81 12.50
C LYS A 28 8.70 -11.38 11.05
N PRO A 29 8.77 -12.34 10.10
CA PRO A 29 8.80 -12.01 8.69
C PRO A 29 7.59 -11.14 8.32
N SER A 30 7.81 -10.12 7.50
CA SER A 30 6.74 -9.31 6.93
C SER A 30 5.77 -10.17 6.10
N ALA A 31 4.56 -9.67 5.83
CA ALA A 31 3.61 -10.35 4.97
C ALA A 31 4.24 -10.66 3.59
N MET A 32 5.01 -9.71 3.05
CA MET A 32 5.72 -9.87 1.78
C MET A 32 6.76 -11.00 1.83
N GLU A 33 7.57 -11.09 2.91
CA GLU A 33 8.54 -12.17 3.06
C GLU A 33 7.85 -13.54 3.21
N GLN A 34 6.67 -13.58 3.86
CA GLN A 34 5.86 -14.79 3.97
C GLN A 34 5.25 -15.19 2.62
N MET A 35 4.81 -14.23 1.81
CA MET A 35 4.33 -14.46 0.45
C MET A 35 5.46 -14.94 -0.45
N ASN A 36 6.62 -14.27 -0.42
CA ASN A 36 7.79 -14.68 -1.19
C ASN A 36 8.33 -16.06 -0.80
N ALA A 37 8.17 -16.48 0.45
CA ALA A 37 8.54 -17.82 0.90
C ALA A 37 7.60 -18.93 0.39
N LYS A 38 6.36 -18.57 -0.01
CA LYS A 38 5.36 -19.51 -0.54
C LYS A 38 5.36 -19.58 -2.06
N ASN A 39 5.68 -18.49 -2.70
CA ASN A 39 5.72 -18.40 -4.16
C ASN A 39 7.17 -18.14 -4.55
N ASP A 40 7.75 -19.06 -5.32
CA ASP A 40 9.02 -18.79 -5.98
C ASP A 40 8.80 -17.59 -6.92
N PRO A 41 9.35 -16.40 -6.59
CA PRO A 41 9.08 -15.24 -7.42
C PRO A 41 9.62 -15.54 -8.81
N ASN A 42 8.78 -15.41 -9.82
CA ASN A 42 9.20 -15.53 -11.21
C ASN A 42 10.12 -14.34 -11.53
N VAL A 43 11.40 -14.46 -11.17
CA VAL A 43 12.40 -13.44 -11.45
C VAL A 43 12.74 -13.54 -12.94
N ILE A 44 12.12 -12.70 -13.74
CA ILE A 44 12.53 -12.55 -15.13
C ILE A 44 13.92 -11.92 -15.14
N GLN A 45 14.91 -12.72 -15.55
CA GLN A 45 16.33 -12.34 -15.72
C GLN A 45 16.50 -11.49 -16.99
N ASP A 46 15.56 -10.61 -17.29
CA ASP A 46 15.57 -9.78 -18.47
C ASP A 46 15.82 -8.32 -18.08
N ASN A 47 16.90 -7.75 -18.59
CA ASN A 47 17.22 -6.33 -18.40
C ASN A 47 16.37 -5.42 -19.33
N TYR A 48 15.66 -6.00 -20.28
CA TYR A 48 14.85 -5.29 -21.26
C TYR A 48 13.40 -5.74 -21.14
N ARG A 49 12.57 -4.87 -20.54
CA ARG A 49 11.13 -5.12 -20.42
C ARG A 49 10.36 -4.20 -21.32
N THR A 50 9.39 -4.78 -22.01
CA THR A 50 8.36 -4.04 -22.71
C THR A 50 7.10 -4.09 -21.87
N CYS A 51 6.77 -2.96 -21.25
CA CYS A 51 5.63 -2.85 -20.35
C CYS A 51 4.37 -2.44 -21.11
N TYR A 52 3.26 -3.05 -20.78
CA TYR A 52 1.92 -2.67 -21.23
C TYR A 52 1.15 -2.12 -20.03
N GLU A 53 0.90 -0.80 -20.01
CA GLU A 53 0.10 -0.17 -18.96
C GLU A 53 -1.39 -0.45 -19.20
N VAL A 54 -2.10 -0.89 -18.15
CA VAL A 54 -3.51 -1.29 -18.21
C VAL A 54 -4.33 -0.47 -17.23
N PHE A 55 -5.31 0.24 -17.76
CA PHE A 55 -6.44 0.73 -16.98
C PHE A 55 -7.56 -0.32 -17.07
N VAL A 56 -7.69 -1.16 -16.06
CA VAL A 56 -8.60 -2.33 -16.06
C VAL A 56 -10.03 -1.90 -16.38
N TYR A 57 -10.49 -0.78 -15.82
CA TYR A 57 -11.84 -0.22 -16.03
C TYR A 57 -12.27 -0.16 -17.51
N SER A 58 -11.34 0.19 -18.40
CA SER A 58 -11.63 0.43 -19.83
C SER A 58 -10.99 -0.59 -20.76
N PHE A 59 -10.36 -1.66 -20.23
CA PHE A 59 -9.55 -2.55 -21.05
C PHE A 59 -10.38 -3.63 -21.74
N PHE A 60 -11.03 -4.51 -20.99
CA PHE A 60 -11.90 -5.54 -21.52
C PHE A 60 -12.93 -6.01 -20.48
N ASP A 61 -14.18 -5.93 -20.85
CA ASP A 61 -15.35 -6.32 -20.07
C ASP A 61 -15.69 -7.79 -20.40
N SER A 62 -15.58 -8.69 -19.43
CA SER A 62 -15.82 -10.11 -19.62
C SER A 62 -17.27 -10.53 -19.33
N ASP A 63 -18.01 -9.76 -18.56
CA ASP A 63 -19.36 -10.10 -18.10
C ASP A 63 -20.48 -9.23 -18.72
N GLY A 64 -20.12 -8.17 -19.45
CA GLY A 64 -21.04 -7.33 -20.21
C GLY A 64 -21.71 -6.24 -19.39
N ASP A 65 -21.12 -5.84 -18.24
CA ASP A 65 -21.65 -4.79 -17.37
C ASP A 65 -21.23 -3.38 -17.82
N GLY A 66 -20.32 -3.26 -18.79
CA GLY A 66 -19.80 -2.02 -19.34
C GLY A 66 -18.50 -1.57 -18.67
N ILE A 67 -17.93 -2.35 -17.77
CA ILE A 67 -16.70 -2.08 -17.03
C ILE A 67 -15.71 -3.22 -17.29
N GLY A 68 -14.46 -2.89 -17.59
CA GLY A 68 -13.40 -3.90 -17.71
C GLY A 68 -13.06 -4.53 -16.37
N ASP A 69 -12.65 -5.79 -16.40
CA ASP A 69 -12.41 -6.60 -15.21
C ASP A 69 -11.16 -7.48 -15.32
N LEU A 70 -10.76 -8.14 -14.21
CA LEU A 70 -9.55 -8.98 -14.17
C LEU A 70 -9.66 -10.25 -15.01
N LYS A 71 -10.88 -10.80 -15.17
CA LYS A 71 -11.12 -11.93 -16.07
C LYS A 71 -10.93 -11.51 -17.52
N GLY A 72 -11.47 -10.33 -17.87
CA GLY A 72 -11.28 -9.75 -19.20
C GLY A 72 -9.82 -9.47 -19.51
N LEU A 73 -9.07 -8.96 -18.54
CA LEU A 73 -7.61 -8.80 -18.71
C LEU A 73 -6.94 -10.16 -18.90
N THR A 74 -7.33 -11.19 -18.14
CA THR A 74 -6.80 -12.55 -18.28
C THR A 74 -7.08 -13.11 -19.67
N GLU A 75 -8.27 -12.91 -20.22
CA GLU A 75 -8.65 -13.35 -21.58
C GLU A 75 -7.83 -12.66 -22.68
N LYS A 76 -7.26 -11.49 -22.40
CA LYS A 76 -6.47 -10.70 -23.36
C LYS A 76 -4.96 -10.84 -23.20
N LEU A 77 -4.47 -11.74 -22.36
CA LEU A 77 -3.03 -11.95 -22.18
C LEU A 77 -2.32 -12.39 -23.45
N ASP A 78 -2.95 -13.21 -24.28
CA ASP A 78 -2.37 -13.62 -25.56
C ASP A 78 -2.20 -12.43 -26.53
N TYR A 79 -3.08 -11.45 -26.47
CA TYR A 79 -2.93 -10.20 -27.21
C TYR A 79 -1.71 -9.40 -26.73
N ILE A 80 -1.55 -9.24 -25.39
CA ILE A 80 -0.43 -8.52 -24.79
C ILE A 80 0.90 -9.22 -25.10
N GLU A 81 0.95 -10.55 -24.96
CA GLU A 81 2.10 -11.37 -25.33
C GLU A 81 2.43 -11.24 -26.83
N GLY A 82 1.41 -11.27 -27.68
CA GLY A 82 1.57 -11.11 -29.14
C GLY A 82 2.13 -9.76 -29.58
N LEU A 83 2.03 -8.72 -28.74
CA LEU A 83 2.69 -7.42 -28.92
C LEU A 83 4.16 -7.45 -28.55
N GLY A 84 4.65 -8.52 -27.94
CA GLY A 84 6.01 -8.66 -27.42
C GLY A 84 6.19 -8.01 -26.04
N CYS A 85 5.10 -7.74 -25.32
CA CYS A 85 5.17 -7.23 -23.94
C CYS A 85 5.42 -8.39 -22.98
N ASN A 86 6.31 -8.19 -22.04
CA ASN A 86 6.67 -9.14 -20.99
C ASN A 86 6.45 -8.58 -19.58
N GLU A 87 5.77 -7.45 -19.49
CA GLU A 87 5.36 -6.81 -18.23
C GLU A 87 4.02 -6.11 -18.40
N ILE A 88 3.15 -6.22 -17.41
CA ILE A 88 1.91 -5.47 -17.29
C ILE A 88 2.02 -4.55 -16.09
N TRP A 89 1.69 -3.28 -16.28
CA TRP A 89 1.53 -2.31 -15.21
C TRP A 89 0.05 -1.96 -15.09
N MET A 90 -0.57 -2.39 -14.01
CA MET A 90 -1.97 -2.06 -13.72
C MET A 90 -2.08 -0.78 -12.91
N MET A 91 -2.93 0.15 -13.34
CA MET A 91 -3.46 1.22 -12.50
C MET A 91 -4.16 0.61 -11.28
N PRO A 92 -4.45 1.39 -10.21
CA PRO A 92 -4.98 0.82 -8.97
C PRO A 92 -6.21 -0.06 -9.19
N ILE A 93 -6.26 -1.19 -8.50
CA ILE A 93 -7.32 -2.21 -8.61
C ILE A 93 -8.07 -2.42 -7.29
N MET A 94 -7.70 -1.69 -6.25
CA MET A 94 -8.29 -1.78 -4.92
C MET A 94 -9.62 -1.04 -4.84
N PRO A 95 -10.49 -1.35 -3.83
CA PRO A 95 -11.75 -0.66 -3.59
C PRO A 95 -11.56 0.85 -3.49
N SER A 96 -12.38 1.58 -4.25
CA SER A 96 -12.32 3.04 -4.36
C SER A 96 -13.68 3.59 -4.80
N PRO A 97 -14.11 4.78 -4.32
CA PRO A 97 -15.35 5.41 -4.77
C PRO A 97 -15.25 5.98 -6.18
N SER A 98 -14.04 6.23 -6.70
CA SER A 98 -13.86 6.80 -8.04
C SER A 98 -13.58 5.72 -9.11
N TYR A 99 -13.84 6.08 -10.37
CA TYR A 99 -13.57 5.19 -11.52
C TYR A 99 -12.09 4.94 -11.74
N HIS A 100 -11.22 5.92 -11.40
CA HIS A 100 -9.77 5.81 -11.58
C HIS A 100 -9.04 5.04 -10.48
N LYS A 101 -9.72 4.78 -9.35
CA LYS A 101 -9.26 3.95 -8.23
C LYS A 101 -8.03 4.47 -7.45
N TYR A 102 -7.59 5.72 -7.65
CA TYR A 102 -6.48 6.29 -6.88
C TYR A 102 -6.84 6.70 -5.45
N ASP A 103 -8.11 6.91 -5.12
CA ASP A 103 -8.62 7.19 -3.78
C ASP A 103 -9.06 5.89 -3.08
N ILE A 104 -8.08 5.15 -2.59
CA ILE A 104 -8.27 3.79 -2.06
C ILE A 104 -8.96 3.82 -0.70
N THR A 105 -9.95 2.93 -0.52
CA THR A 105 -10.67 2.72 0.75
C THR A 105 -10.28 1.44 1.47
N ASP A 106 -9.66 0.48 0.78
CA ASP A 106 -9.19 -0.79 1.33
C ASP A 106 -8.03 -1.33 0.49
N TYR A 107 -6.84 -1.43 1.09
CA TYR A 107 -5.63 -1.92 0.41
C TYR A 107 -5.53 -3.44 0.36
N MET A 108 -6.43 -4.17 1.02
CA MET A 108 -6.32 -5.62 1.20
C MET A 108 -7.25 -6.40 0.27
N ASN A 109 -8.07 -5.70 -0.52
CA ASN A 109 -9.06 -6.32 -1.39
C ASN A 109 -8.99 -5.78 -2.82
N ILE A 110 -9.62 -6.50 -3.73
CA ILE A 110 -9.87 -6.06 -5.12
C ILE A 110 -11.22 -5.33 -5.15
N ASP A 111 -11.31 -4.25 -5.95
CA ASP A 111 -12.59 -3.59 -6.19
C ASP A 111 -13.58 -4.59 -6.82
N LYS A 112 -14.78 -4.63 -6.25
CA LYS A 112 -15.84 -5.57 -6.70
C LYS A 112 -16.23 -5.43 -8.17
N GLN A 113 -15.99 -4.26 -8.79
CA GLN A 113 -16.20 -4.05 -10.21
C GLN A 113 -15.14 -4.78 -11.06
N TYR A 114 -13.97 -5.04 -10.48
CA TYR A 114 -12.87 -5.71 -11.17
C TYR A 114 -12.80 -7.21 -10.88
N GLY A 115 -13.51 -7.69 -9.86
CA GLY A 115 -13.54 -9.10 -9.50
C GLY A 115 -13.14 -9.36 -8.04
N THR A 116 -12.45 -10.45 -7.81
CA THR A 116 -12.08 -10.98 -6.50
C THR A 116 -10.57 -11.19 -6.39
N LEU A 117 -10.08 -11.50 -5.18
CA LEU A 117 -8.70 -11.95 -4.97
C LEU A 117 -8.40 -13.25 -5.74
N ASP A 118 -9.37 -14.16 -5.87
CA ASP A 118 -9.21 -15.39 -6.65
C ASP A 118 -9.03 -15.08 -8.15
N ASP A 119 -9.74 -14.08 -8.68
CA ASP A 119 -9.58 -13.62 -10.06
C ASP A 119 -8.20 -12.98 -10.27
N PHE A 120 -7.71 -12.24 -9.27
CA PHE A 120 -6.35 -11.68 -9.28
C PHE A 120 -5.28 -12.79 -9.24
N ASP A 121 -5.42 -13.79 -8.38
CA ASP A 121 -4.51 -14.94 -8.32
C ASP A 121 -4.50 -15.74 -9.63
N ALA A 122 -5.66 -15.87 -10.28
CA ALA A 122 -5.77 -16.49 -11.59
C ALA A 122 -5.01 -15.68 -12.66
N LEU A 123 -5.19 -14.34 -12.67
CA LEU A 123 -4.45 -13.45 -13.58
C LEU A 123 -2.93 -13.59 -13.38
N ILE A 124 -2.44 -13.52 -12.14
CA ILE A 124 -1.01 -13.68 -11.84
C ILE A 124 -0.49 -15.03 -12.33
N THR A 125 -1.25 -16.10 -12.10
CA THR A 125 -0.89 -17.45 -12.56
C THR A 125 -0.76 -17.52 -14.09
N GLU A 126 -1.70 -16.93 -14.82
CA GLU A 126 -1.69 -16.93 -16.29
C GLU A 126 -0.59 -16.02 -16.88
N CYS A 127 -0.30 -14.88 -16.20
CA CYS A 127 0.84 -14.03 -16.53
C CYS A 127 2.17 -14.78 -16.40
N HIS A 128 2.37 -15.47 -15.27
CA HIS A 128 3.60 -16.23 -15.02
C HIS A 128 3.83 -17.36 -16.01
N LYS A 129 2.78 -18.05 -16.47
CA LYS A 129 2.88 -19.07 -17.52
C LYS A 129 3.42 -18.52 -18.85
N ARG A 130 3.20 -17.22 -19.10
CA ARG A 130 3.63 -16.49 -20.29
C ARG A 130 4.94 -15.71 -20.09
N ASN A 131 5.58 -15.85 -18.92
CA ASN A 131 6.72 -15.02 -18.49
C ASN A 131 6.42 -13.51 -18.51
N ILE A 132 5.19 -13.13 -18.19
CA ILE A 132 4.75 -11.76 -18.02
C ILE A 132 4.83 -11.40 -16.55
N ASN A 133 5.57 -10.35 -16.20
CA ASN A 133 5.55 -9.75 -14.87
C ASN A 133 4.32 -8.86 -14.68
N VAL A 134 3.92 -8.72 -13.43
CA VAL A 134 2.82 -7.82 -13.07
C VAL A 134 3.31 -6.79 -12.05
N ILE A 135 3.08 -5.52 -12.35
CA ILE A 135 3.25 -4.38 -11.46
C ILE A 135 1.87 -3.79 -11.18
N ILE A 136 1.64 -3.39 -9.94
CA ILE A 136 0.42 -2.69 -9.53
C ILE A 136 0.81 -1.31 -9.03
N ASP A 137 0.07 -0.27 -9.42
CA ASP A 137 0.14 1.02 -8.76
C ASP A 137 -0.23 0.86 -7.28
N PHE A 138 0.73 1.15 -6.41
CA PHE A 138 0.55 1.11 -4.97
C PHE A 138 0.53 2.52 -4.40
N VAL A 139 -0.66 3.06 -4.16
CA VAL A 139 -0.89 4.44 -3.73
C VAL A 139 -0.56 4.58 -2.24
N ILE A 140 0.65 5.01 -1.93
CA ILE A 140 1.14 5.19 -0.56
C ILE A 140 1.15 6.64 -0.08
N ASN A 141 0.84 7.60 -0.96
CA ASN A 141 0.85 9.03 -0.62
C ASN A 141 -0.39 9.43 0.19
N HIS A 142 -1.55 8.90 -0.16
CA HIS A 142 -2.85 9.29 0.40
C HIS A 142 -3.81 8.10 0.43
N THR A 143 -4.92 8.28 1.12
CA THR A 143 -6.09 7.38 1.03
C THR A 143 -7.29 8.15 0.47
N SER A 144 -8.41 7.46 0.26
CA SER A 144 -9.70 8.14 0.16
C SER A 144 -10.09 8.81 1.48
N ASN A 145 -10.82 9.93 1.43
CA ASN A 145 -11.49 10.46 2.60
C ASN A 145 -12.62 9.53 3.11
N GLU A 146 -12.99 8.51 2.33
CA GLU A 146 -13.89 7.44 2.74
C GLU A 146 -13.17 6.25 3.39
N HIS A 147 -11.83 6.26 3.44
CA HIS A 147 -11.07 5.23 4.12
C HIS A 147 -11.42 5.17 5.62
N PRO A 148 -11.60 3.96 6.21
CA PRO A 148 -11.96 3.83 7.63
C PRO A 148 -11.05 4.59 8.59
N TRP A 149 -9.76 4.66 8.31
CA TRP A 149 -8.79 5.41 9.13
C TRP A 149 -9.10 6.90 9.13
N PHE A 150 -9.29 7.48 7.93
CA PHE A 150 -9.59 8.92 7.85
C PHE A 150 -10.94 9.26 8.47
N LYS A 151 -11.97 8.44 8.23
CA LYS A 151 -13.29 8.62 8.85
C LYS A 151 -13.20 8.61 10.37
N ALA A 152 -12.50 7.63 10.94
CA ALA A 152 -12.33 7.53 12.39
C ALA A 152 -11.60 8.76 12.97
N ALA A 153 -10.51 9.20 12.32
CA ALA A 153 -9.78 10.40 12.73
C ALA A 153 -10.64 11.66 12.61
N ALA A 154 -11.35 11.82 11.50
CA ALA A 154 -12.21 12.97 11.24
C ALA A 154 -13.38 13.04 12.24
N ASP A 155 -14.02 11.92 12.54
CA ASP A 155 -15.15 11.87 13.49
C ASP A 155 -14.68 12.13 14.92
N TYR A 156 -13.50 11.62 15.28
CA TYR A 156 -12.88 11.93 16.59
C TYR A 156 -12.59 13.43 16.71
N ILE A 157 -11.94 14.06 15.72
CA ILE A 157 -11.65 15.50 15.73
C ILE A 157 -12.92 16.33 15.81
N LYS A 158 -13.99 15.95 15.09
CA LYS A 158 -15.31 16.63 15.18
C LYS A 158 -15.93 16.53 16.56
N SER A 159 -15.63 15.49 17.33
CA SER A 159 -16.16 15.29 18.68
C SER A 159 -15.42 16.05 19.77
N LEU A 160 -14.25 16.60 19.46
CA LEU A 160 -13.42 17.30 20.43
C LEU A 160 -14.07 18.61 20.89
N PRO A 161 -13.99 18.96 22.19
CA PRO A 161 -14.36 20.28 22.67
C PRO A 161 -13.53 21.39 22.01
N ASP A 162 -14.08 22.59 21.96
CA ASP A 162 -13.38 23.76 21.45
C ASP A 162 -12.04 23.95 22.17
N GLY A 163 -10.97 24.09 21.38
CA GLY A 163 -9.61 24.30 21.89
C GLY A 163 -8.85 23.03 22.27
N ALA A 164 -9.51 21.87 22.32
CA ALA A 164 -8.83 20.60 22.58
C ALA A 164 -7.88 20.22 21.43
N GLU A 165 -6.83 19.46 21.77
CA GLU A 165 -5.91 18.84 20.83
C GLU A 165 -6.27 17.35 20.67
N PRO A 166 -6.09 16.77 19.48
CA PRO A 166 -6.25 15.33 19.29
C PRO A 166 -5.25 14.53 20.12
N ASP A 167 -5.71 13.40 20.66
CA ASP A 167 -4.90 12.45 21.43
C ASP A 167 -4.89 11.10 20.72
N SER A 168 -3.73 10.68 20.23
CA SER A 168 -3.57 9.41 19.54
C SER A 168 -3.75 8.19 20.45
N SER A 169 -3.71 8.37 21.77
CA SER A 169 -4.07 7.28 22.70
C SER A 169 -5.57 6.97 22.70
N GLU A 170 -6.41 7.94 22.36
CA GLU A 170 -7.86 7.78 22.20
C GLU A 170 -8.27 7.37 20.77
N CYS A 171 -7.60 7.98 19.77
CA CYS A 171 -7.81 7.65 18.37
C CYS A 171 -6.47 7.59 17.63
N PRO A 172 -5.86 6.41 17.46
CA PRO A 172 -4.53 6.29 16.85
C PRO A 172 -4.48 6.80 15.40
N TYR A 173 -5.61 6.85 14.72
CA TYR A 173 -5.68 7.29 13.32
C TYR A 173 -5.44 8.79 13.12
N VAL A 174 -5.46 9.61 14.19
CA VAL A 174 -5.10 11.04 14.06
C VAL A 174 -3.62 11.23 13.72
N ASP A 175 -2.76 10.27 14.07
CA ASP A 175 -1.35 10.27 13.70
C ASP A 175 -1.07 9.72 12.30
N TYR A 176 -2.10 9.17 11.64
CA TYR A 176 -1.96 8.63 10.27
C TYR A 176 -2.06 9.71 9.21
N TYR A 177 -2.56 10.89 9.57
CA TYR A 177 -2.75 12.04 8.69
C TYR A 177 -2.17 13.29 9.33
N ASN A 178 -1.91 14.32 8.52
CA ASN A 178 -1.43 15.59 9.00
C ASN A 178 -2.60 16.55 9.23
N PHE A 179 -2.98 16.76 10.48
CA PHE A 179 -4.01 17.73 10.86
C PHE A 179 -3.39 19.02 11.42
N SER A 180 -4.06 20.17 11.18
CA SER A 180 -3.60 21.48 11.62
C SER A 180 -4.78 22.40 11.94
N LYS A 181 -4.60 23.33 12.92
CA LYS A 181 -5.52 24.46 13.14
C LYS A 181 -5.22 25.66 12.24
N THR A 182 -4.15 25.59 11.48
CA THR A 182 -3.74 26.65 10.55
C THR A 182 -3.92 26.17 9.14
N ASN A 183 -4.63 26.94 8.32
CA ASN A 183 -4.70 26.70 6.89
C ASN A 183 -3.35 27.03 6.24
N THR A 184 -2.66 26.01 5.77
CA THR A 184 -1.42 26.12 5.00
C THR A 184 -1.66 25.62 3.57
N GLY A 185 -0.79 25.95 2.62
CA GLY A 185 -0.94 25.46 1.24
C GLY A 185 -0.98 23.93 1.19
N GLY A 186 -1.93 23.37 0.43
CA GLY A 186 -2.14 21.91 0.35
C GLY A 186 -3.03 21.32 1.45
N TYR A 187 -3.61 22.16 2.32
CA TYR A 187 -4.53 21.73 3.37
C TYR A 187 -5.97 22.14 3.04
N ASN A 188 -6.91 21.25 3.28
CA ASN A 188 -8.34 21.47 3.14
C ASN A 188 -9.04 21.43 4.50
N GLN A 189 -10.08 22.25 4.66
CA GLN A 189 -10.82 22.33 5.91
C GLN A 189 -11.61 21.04 6.16
N LEU A 190 -11.49 20.48 7.35
CA LEU A 190 -12.37 19.41 7.82
C LEU A 190 -13.76 19.99 8.10
N PRO A 191 -14.79 19.59 7.31
CA PRO A 191 -16.10 20.21 7.38
C PRO A 191 -16.71 20.21 8.80
N GLY A 192 -17.19 21.38 9.23
CA GLY A 192 -17.83 21.57 10.55
C GLY A 192 -16.83 21.78 11.71
N THR A 193 -15.54 21.99 11.42
CA THR A 193 -14.50 22.22 12.42
C THR A 193 -13.60 23.39 12.06
N ASN A 194 -12.71 23.78 13.00
CA ASN A 194 -11.60 24.70 12.74
C ASN A 194 -10.29 23.96 12.41
N TRP A 195 -10.38 22.68 12.09
CA TRP A 195 -9.26 21.86 11.69
C TRP A 195 -9.13 21.74 10.18
N TYR A 196 -7.91 21.55 9.72
CA TYR A 196 -7.52 21.32 8.34
C TYR A 196 -6.72 20.02 8.28
N TYR A 197 -6.77 19.32 7.16
CA TYR A 197 -5.98 18.12 6.87
C TYR A 197 -5.22 18.29 5.57
N GLU A 198 -4.03 17.73 5.50
CA GLU A 198 -3.23 17.75 4.28
C GLU A 198 -3.86 16.91 3.18
N SER A 199 -3.96 17.47 1.97
CA SER A 199 -4.44 16.78 0.77
C SER A 199 -3.97 17.55 -0.46
N GLN A 200 -2.78 17.18 -0.94
CA GLN A 200 -2.09 17.90 -2.01
C GLN A 200 -2.76 17.76 -3.36
N PHE A 201 -3.43 16.62 -3.62
CA PHE A 201 -4.11 16.39 -4.89
C PHE A 201 -5.50 17.00 -4.91
N VAL A 202 -6.35 16.60 -4.01
CA VAL A 202 -7.75 17.04 -3.90
C VAL A 202 -8.28 16.71 -2.50
N ASP A 203 -9.32 17.41 -2.06
CA ASP A 203 -9.93 17.26 -0.73
C ASP A 203 -10.44 15.83 -0.42
N SER A 204 -10.76 15.04 -1.44
CA SER A 204 -11.15 13.64 -1.27
C SER A 204 -9.97 12.67 -1.07
N MET A 205 -8.73 13.15 -1.15
CA MET A 205 -7.50 12.35 -1.05
C MET A 205 -6.59 12.87 0.07
N PRO A 206 -6.92 12.64 1.36
CA PRO A 206 -6.09 13.06 2.47
C PRO A 206 -4.73 12.35 2.45
N ASP A 207 -3.66 13.14 2.55
CA ASP A 207 -2.29 12.64 2.53
C ASP A 207 -1.94 11.90 3.81
N LEU A 208 -1.27 10.75 3.66
CA LEU A 208 -0.78 9.95 4.77
C LEU A 208 0.45 10.60 5.42
N ASN A 209 0.49 10.58 6.74
CA ASN A 209 1.66 11.00 7.50
C ASN A 209 2.76 9.93 7.44
N LEU A 210 3.61 9.97 6.42
CA LEU A 210 4.73 9.03 6.24
C LEU A 210 5.84 9.19 7.31
N GLN A 211 5.73 10.17 8.24
CA GLN A 211 6.60 10.24 9.41
C GLN A 211 6.08 9.34 10.56
N SER A 212 4.81 8.97 10.53
CA SER A 212 4.24 8.03 11.49
C SER A 212 4.79 6.62 11.30
N GLU A 213 5.35 6.04 12.37
CA GLU A 213 5.84 4.65 12.34
C GLU A 213 4.71 3.65 12.10
N ALA A 214 3.50 3.97 12.54
CA ALA A 214 2.33 3.11 12.36
C ALA A 214 1.81 3.08 10.92
N VAL A 215 2.11 4.11 10.11
CA VAL A 215 1.76 4.17 8.68
C VAL A 215 2.79 3.43 7.83
N ARG A 216 4.05 3.46 8.21
CA ARG A 216 5.18 2.78 7.53
C ARG A 216 5.27 1.32 7.89
#